data_3c4c08620dd3d28704f29a8a5c5ab43c
#
_entry.id   3c4c08620dd3d28704f29a8a5c5ab43c
#
_cell.length_a   1.000
_cell.length_b   1.000
_cell.length_c   1.000
_cell.angle_alpha   90.00
_cell.angle_beta   90.00
_cell.angle_gamma   90.00
#
_symmetry.space_group_name_H-M   'P 1'
#
loop_
_entity.id
_entity.type
_entity.pdbx_description
1 polymer ?
#
loop_
_entity_poly.entity_id
_entity_poly.type
_entity_poly.pdbx_seq_one_letter_code
_entity_poly.pdbx_strand_id
1 'polypeptide(L)'
;MDKKIIPTDNLTEQQKDYATFLPALSSFYARDLGKARHQEDYIKPERVPQNFEHGVEGMNYMSSKDTYFYYKWHLYSAGHADLNMNHFSVRDDIIRNRDRKDNWVLGDSGGFQIGKGVWEGDWKDPNCPKAKKKREQVLAFMDGNMDYGMILDIPAWVSRSPAGAAASKISSYQQAVDGTKINNDYFMKNRNGNCKFLNVLQGENFQQADDWYAQMKHYCDPKQFPSTHFNGWAMGGQNMCDIHLTLKRLVALRFDGLLEKGVHDVMHFLGTSKLEWAVLLTDVQRAIRKYHNENFMITFDCASPFLASANGQIYTDIEIEDKKKWTYRMQPSVDDKAFATETKLFRDAVLEKGIFESFKDSAISKRLMLKDVTCYKPGDLNKMGNEGRTSWDSFSYTLQMAHNVWMHISAVQEANRQYDAGLNPKMLVEEKFDRIAFRDIVNAVFATSSRDEANAVIEEFQRFWMSIIGTRGATGKKTVNASTQFSNLFEEA
;
A
#
# COMPACT_ATOMS: atom_id res chain seq x y z
N MET A 1 23.12 1.49 22.52
CA MET A 1 22.14 1.27 21.46
C MET A 1 22.87 0.75 20.24
N ASP A 2 22.54 -0.44 19.81
CA ASP A 2 23.20 -1.01 18.64
C ASP A 2 22.64 -0.32 17.38
N LYS A 3 23.42 0.57 16.81
CA LYS A 3 23.04 1.41 15.65
C LYS A 3 23.07 0.64 14.32
N LYS A 4 23.26 -0.67 14.37
CA LYS A 4 23.36 -1.47 13.14
C LYS A 4 21.99 -1.82 12.59
N ILE A 5 21.52 -1.01 11.65
CA ILE A 5 20.72 -1.55 10.57
C ILE A 5 21.63 -2.51 9.82
N ILE A 6 21.15 -3.68 9.56
CA ILE A 6 21.86 -4.62 8.69
C ILE A 6 21.30 -4.34 7.29
N PRO A 7 22.00 -3.61 6.44
CA PRO A 7 21.57 -3.48 5.08
C PRO A 7 21.64 -4.86 4.46
N THR A 8 20.52 -5.31 3.97
CA THR A 8 20.48 -6.52 3.18
C THR A 8 19.84 -6.22 1.85
N ASP A 9 20.28 -6.91 0.85
CA ASP A 9 19.62 -6.91 -0.43
C ASP A 9 18.41 -7.88 -0.45
N ASN A 10 18.23 -8.70 0.61
CA ASN A 10 17.05 -9.54 0.82
C ASN A 10 16.15 -9.00 1.94
N LEU A 11 15.31 -8.02 1.60
CA LEU A 11 14.36 -7.41 2.54
C LEU A 11 13.23 -8.37 2.95
N THR A 12 13.02 -9.46 2.22
CA THR A 12 12.04 -10.49 2.55
C THR A 12 12.42 -11.25 3.82
N GLU A 13 13.69 -11.61 3.97
CA GLU A 13 14.18 -12.31 5.16
C GLU A 13 14.08 -11.46 6.42
N GLN A 14 14.13 -10.15 6.30
CA GLN A 14 14.02 -9.22 7.41
C GLN A 14 12.60 -8.94 7.87
N GLN A 15 11.60 -9.41 7.12
CA GLN A 15 10.19 -9.13 7.42
C GLN A 15 9.74 -9.71 8.76
N LYS A 16 10.26 -10.86 9.18
CA LYS A 16 9.87 -11.52 10.45
C LYS A 16 8.35 -11.64 10.59
N ASP A 17 7.83 -11.34 11.79
CA ASP A 17 6.40 -11.40 12.15
C ASP A 17 5.72 -10.02 12.14
N TYR A 18 6.35 -9.02 11.52
CA TYR A 18 5.80 -7.66 11.42
C TYR A 18 4.58 -7.59 10.49
N ALA A 19 3.70 -6.61 10.72
CA ALA A 19 2.73 -6.24 9.71
C ALA A 19 3.44 -5.89 8.41
N THR A 20 2.91 -6.34 7.28
CA THR A 20 3.63 -6.36 6.00
C THR A 20 3.30 -5.12 5.18
N PHE A 21 4.30 -4.30 4.94
CA PHE A 21 4.17 -3.18 4.02
C PHE A 21 4.12 -3.67 2.57
N LEU A 22 3.18 -3.16 1.79
CA LEU A 22 3.07 -3.41 0.36
C LEU A 22 3.40 -2.11 -0.39
N PRO A 23 4.55 -1.99 -1.05
CA PRO A 23 4.76 -0.91 -2.00
C PRO A 23 3.63 -0.93 -3.03
N ALA A 24 2.84 0.15 -3.10
CA ALA A 24 1.82 0.30 -4.15
C ALA A 24 2.55 0.70 -5.44
N LEU A 25 2.84 -0.30 -6.26
CA LEU A 25 3.66 -0.16 -7.46
C LEU A 25 3.08 0.89 -8.42
N SER A 26 3.90 1.87 -8.77
CA SER A 26 3.59 2.80 -9.84
C SER A 26 3.47 2.06 -11.17
N SER A 27 2.44 2.35 -11.95
CA SER A 27 2.29 1.80 -13.30
C SER A 27 3.43 2.25 -14.21
N PHE A 28 3.95 3.46 -13.99
CA PHE A 28 5.14 3.96 -14.69
C PHE A 28 6.34 3.05 -14.44
N TYR A 29 6.69 2.81 -13.16
CA TYR A 29 7.80 1.92 -12.79
C TYR A 29 7.62 0.50 -13.32
N ALA A 30 6.42 -0.07 -13.14
CA ALA A 30 6.12 -1.43 -13.56
C ALA A 30 6.25 -1.64 -15.08
N ARG A 31 5.80 -0.66 -15.88
CA ARG A 31 5.90 -0.70 -17.34
C ARG A 31 7.30 -0.38 -17.86
N ASP A 32 7.99 0.57 -17.24
CA ASP A 32 9.33 0.94 -17.64
C ASP A 32 10.28 -0.26 -17.56
N LEU A 33 10.26 -0.98 -16.43
CA LEU A 33 11.03 -2.21 -16.26
C LEU A 33 10.52 -3.37 -17.13
N GLY A 34 9.22 -3.49 -17.33
CA GLY A 34 8.63 -4.51 -18.21
C GLY A 34 9.06 -4.33 -19.66
N LYS A 35 9.07 -3.09 -20.16
CA LYS A 35 9.53 -2.75 -21.51
C LYS A 35 11.01 -2.99 -21.68
N ALA A 36 11.82 -2.61 -20.70
CA ALA A 36 13.26 -2.86 -20.71
C ALA A 36 13.60 -4.34 -20.92
N ARG A 37 12.75 -5.24 -20.40
CA ARG A 37 12.89 -6.69 -20.52
C ARG A 37 12.46 -7.25 -21.88
N HIS A 38 11.49 -6.62 -22.54
CA HIS A 38 10.85 -7.17 -23.74
C HIS A 38 11.14 -6.39 -25.03
N GLN A 39 11.64 -5.18 -24.93
CA GLN A 39 12.00 -4.33 -26.05
C GLN A 39 13.50 -4.08 -25.99
N GLU A 40 14.24 -4.84 -26.76
CA GLU A 40 15.67 -4.58 -27.00
C GLU A 40 15.82 -3.11 -27.38
N ASP A 41 16.82 -2.44 -26.81
CA ASP A 41 17.11 -1.02 -27.02
C ASP A 41 16.11 -0.01 -26.42
N TYR A 42 15.15 -0.41 -25.61
CA TYR A 42 14.25 0.54 -24.93
C TYR A 42 15.04 1.49 -24.03
N ILE A 43 15.98 0.96 -23.24
CA ILE A 43 16.99 1.74 -22.53
C ILE A 43 18.34 1.41 -23.16
N LYS A 44 18.92 2.38 -23.84
CA LYS A 44 20.18 2.18 -24.56
C LYS A 44 21.27 1.75 -23.60
N PRO A 45 22.20 0.87 -24.04
CA PRO A 45 23.29 0.35 -23.20
C PRO A 45 24.13 1.45 -22.52
N GLU A 46 24.38 2.56 -23.19
CA GLU A 46 25.14 3.70 -22.66
C GLU A 46 24.37 4.48 -21.58
N ARG A 47 23.06 4.23 -21.43
CA ARG A 47 22.22 4.84 -20.41
C ARG A 47 22.20 4.05 -19.11
N VAL A 48 22.57 2.77 -19.17
CA VAL A 48 22.62 1.91 -17.99
C VAL A 48 23.79 2.35 -17.10
N PRO A 49 23.58 2.57 -15.79
CA PRO A 49 24.66 2.92 -14.88
C PRO A 49 25.80 1.88 -14.93
N GLN A 50 27.04 2.36 -14.95
CA GLN A 50 28.22 1.50 -15.07
C GLN A 50 28.32 0.42 -13.98
N ASN A 51 27.83 0.72 -12.78
CA ASN A 51 27.88 -0.18 -11.63
C ASN A 51 26.63 -1.07 -11.51
N PHE A 52 25.82 -1.17 -12.58
CA PHE A 52 24.65 -2.04 -12.64
C PHE A 52 25.04 -3.40 -13.23
N GLU A 53 25.61 -4.26 -12.40
CA GLU A 53 26.09 -5.60 -12.76
C GLU A 53 24.99 -6.52 -13.33
N HIS A 54 23.73 -6.28 -12.98
CA HIS A 54 22.55 -7.01 -13.47
C HIS A 54 21.74 -6.18 -14.48
N GLY A 55 22.31 -5.10 -15.01
CA GLY A 55 21.61 -4.21 -15.93
C GLY A 55 20.34 -3.58 -15.34
N VAL A 56 19.44 -3.14 -16.20
CA VAL A 56 18.15 -2.55 -15.80
C VAL A 56 17.25 -3.57 -15.13
N GLU A 57 17.32 -4.83 -15.53
CA GLU A 57 16.50 -5.91 -14.98
C GLU A 57 16.77 -6.14 -13.50
N GLY A 58 17.98 -5.85 -13.02
CA GLY A 58 18.34 -5.91 -11.61
C GLY A 58 17.51 -4.99 -10.71
N MET A 59 16.81 -4.01 -11.26
CA MET A 59 15.89 -3.17 -10.51
C MET A 59 14.51 -3.81 -10.29
N ASN A 60 14.21 -4.94 -10.93
CA ASN A 60 12.98 -5.69 -10.67
C ASN A 60 13.06 -6.44 -9.34
N TYR A 61 12.87 -5.73 -8.24
CA TYR A 61 12.96 -6.26 -6.88
C TYR A 61 11.85 -7.26 -6.52
N MET A 62 10.94 -7.57 -7.44
CA MET A 62 9.98 -8.67 -7.32
C MET A 62 10.60 -10.03 -7.64
N SER A 63 11.74 -10.08 -8.31
CA SER A 63 12.48 -11.32 -8.60
C SER A 63 13.44 -11.64 -7.47
N SER A 64 13.56 -12.91 -7.09
CA SER A 64 14.54 -13.39 -6.11
C SER A 64 15.94 -13.62 -6.73
N LYS A 65 16.10 -13.45 -8.04
CA LYS A 65 17.33 -13.72 -8.78
C LYS A 65 17.79 -12.50 -9.56
N ASP A 66 19.11 -12.31 -9.57
CA ASP A 66 19.76 -11.29 -10.37
C ASP A 66 19.21 -9.88 -10.19
N THR A 67 18.86 -9.53 -8.93
CA THR A 67 18.30 -8.23 -8.55
C THR A 67 19.17 -7.51 -7.53
N TYR A 68 19.06 -6.18 -7.50
CA TYR A 68 19.81 -5.35 -6.53
C TYR A 68 19.28 -5.47 -5.13
N PHE A 69 17.98 -5.75 -4.99
CA PHE A 69 17.34 -6.14 -3.73
C PHE A 69 16.08 -6.94 -4.03
N TYR A 70 15.64 -7.70 -3.06
CA TYR A 70 14.45 -8.55 -3.19
C TYR A 70 13.46 -8.28 -2.06
N TYR A 71 12.19 -8.08 -2.44
CA TYR A 71 11.08 -7.99 -1.52
C TYR A 71 9.86 -8.71 -2.11
N LYS A 72 9.26 -9.59 -1.31
CA LYS A 72 8.24 -10.54 -1.77
C LYS A 72 6.87 -9.92 -1.98
N TRP A 73 6.48 -8.90 -1.19
CA TRP A 73 5.10 -8.44 -1.07
C TRP A 73 4.87 -7.10 -1.76
N HIS A 74 3.78 -7.01 -2.55
CA HIS A 74 3.48 -5.85 -3.37
C HIS A 74 1.98 -5.61 -3.45
N LEU A 75 1.60 -4.37 -3.79
CA LEU A 75 0.25 -4.03 -4.22
C LEU A 75 0.31 -3.46 -5.64
N TYR A 76 -0.67 -3.80 -6.45
CA TYR A 76 -0.84 -3.18 -7.76
C TYR A 76 -2.31 -2.94 -8.07
N SER A 77 -2.63 -1.71 -8.57
CA SER A 77 -4.01 -1.31 -8.79
C SER A 77 -4.48 -1.62 -10.21
N ALA A 78 -5.66 -2.24 -10.33
CA ALA A 78 -6.39 -2.33 -11.60
C ALA A 78 -6.74 -0.96 -12.17
N GLY A 79 -6.82 0.07 -11.32
CA GLY A 79 -7.03 1.46 -11.73
C GLY A 79 -5.93 2.00 -12.65
N HIS A 80 -4.73 1.43 -12.60
CA HIS A 80 -3.56 1.81 -13.38
C HIS A 80 -3.16 0.80 -14.45
N ALA A 81 -3.74 -0.40 -14.39
CA ALA A 81 -3.44 -1.47 -15.34
C ALA A 81 -4.14 -1.23 -16.69
N ASP A 82 -3.55 -1.76 -17.76
CA ASP A 82 -4.30 -1.95 -18.99
C ASP A 82 -5.33 -3.05 -18.80
N LEU A 83 -6.59 -2.67 -18.72
CA LEU A 83 -7.73 -3.60 -18.54
C LEU A 83 -8.33 -4.07 -19.86
N ASN A 84 -7.69 -3.80 -21.02
CA ASN A 84 -8.14 -4.35 -22.28
C ASN A 84 -7.87 -5.86 -22.32
N MET A 85 -8.93 -6.65 -22.29
CA MET A 85 -8.85 -8.11 -22.26
C MET A 85 -8.14 -8.69 -23.49
N ASN A 86 -8.16 -8.00 -24.63
CA ASN A 86 -7.42 -8.40 -25.83
C ASN A 86 -5.89 -8.25 -25.66
N HIS A 87 -5.46 -7.46 -24.68
CA HIS A 87 -4.07 -7.24 -24.37
C HIS A 87 -3.54 -8.06 -23.18
N PHE A 88 -4.33 -8.98 -22.61
CA PHE A 88 -3.91 -9.75 -21.43
C PHE A 88 -2.74 -10.71 -21.70
N SER A 89 -2.47 -11.03 -22.94
CA SER A 89 -1.28 -11.79 -23.35
C SER A 89 0.00 -10.93 -23.45
N VAL A 90 -0.16 -9.62 -23.50
CA VAL A 90 0.98 -8.70 -23.58
C VAL A 90 1.66 -8.62 -22.21
N ARG A 91 2.96 -8.85 -22.20
CA ARG A 91 3.79 -8.95 -20.99
C ARG A 91 4.74 -7.77 -20.87
N ASP A 92 4.23 -6.55 -21.00
CA ASP A 92 4.99 -5.30 -20.99
C ASP A 92 5.10 -4.63 -19.61
N ASP A 93 4.69 -5.30 -18.55
CA ASP A 93 4.90 -4.87 -17.17
C ASP A 93 5.41 -6.01 -16.28
N ILE A 94 6.05 -5.65 -15.15
CA ILE A 94 6.64 -6.63 -14.23
C ILE A 94 5.59 -7.44 -13.47
N ILE A 95 4.35 -6.97 -13.37
CA ILE A 95 3.26 -7.70 -12.72
C ILE A 95 2.83 -8.89 -13.56
N ARG A 96 2.62 -8.68 -14.86
CA ARG A 96 2.22 -9.75 -15.79
C ARG A 96 3.34 -10.74 -16.07
N ASN A 97 4.60 -10.31 -15.93
CA ASN A 97 5.79 -11.13 -16.14
C ASN A 97 6.28 -11.84 -14.87
N ARG A 98 5.70 -11.57 -13.73
CA ARG A 98 6.19 -12.06 -12.45
C ARG A 98 6.20 -13.59 -12.35
N ASP A 99 7.17 -14.14 -11.62
CA ASP A 99 7.08 -15.50 -11.11
C ASP A 99 6.28 -15.51 -9.80
N ARG A 100 5.10 -16.12 -9.83
CA ARG A 100 4.24 -16.22 -8.62
C ARG A 100 4.85 -17.01 -7.47
N LYS A 101 5.93 -17.74 -7.70
CA LYS A 101 6.65 -18.45 -6.63
C LYS A 101 7.53 -17.50 -5.83
N ASP A 102 8.07 -16.47 -6.50
CA ASP A 102 8.97 -15.51 -5.89
C ASP A 102 8.26 -14.41 -5.10
N ASN A 103 7.03 -14.09 -5.46
CA ASN A 103 6.35 -12.94 -4.89
C ASN A 103 4.87 -13.17 -4.62
N TRP A 104 4.28 -12.25 -3.87
CA TRP A 104 2.88 -12.20 -3.51
C TRP A 104 2.33 -10.81 -3.80
N VAL A 105 1.27 -10.72 -4.56
CA VAL A 105 0.69 -9.45 -4.99
C VAL A 105 -0.76 -9.34 -4.59
N LEU A 106 -1.09 -8.26 -3.88
CA LEU A 106 -2.46 -7.84 -3.62
C LEU A 106 -2.91 -6.89 -4.74
N GLY A 107 -4.03 -7.21 -5.38
CA GLY A 107 -4.67 -6.35 -6.36
C GLY A 107 -5.59 -5.34 -5.67
N ASP A 108 -5.36 -4.05 -5.91
CA ASP A 108 -6.37 -3.02 -5.63
C ASP A 108 -7.36 -2.96 -6.80
N SER A 109 -8.66 -2.95 -6.49
CA SER A 109 -9.72 -3.01 -7.51
C SER A 109 -9.86 -1.74 -8.34
N GLY A 110 -9.34 -0.62 -7.87
CA GLY A 110 -9.52 0.68 -8.50
C GLY A 110 -10.89 1.31 -8.24
N GLY A 111 -11.58 0.95 -7.17
CA GLY A 111 -12.86 1.58 -6.76
C GLY A 111 -12.76 3.09 -6.63
N PHE A 112 -11.58 3.60 -6.27
CA PHE A 112 -11.28 5.01 -6.24
C PHE A 112 -11.50 5.71 -7.61
N GLN A 113 -11.27 5.04 -8.74
CA GLN A 113 -11.51 5.58 -10.09
C GLN A 113 -12.99 5.83 -10.37
N ILE A 114 -13.89 5.06 -9.73
CA ILE A 114 -15.33 5.33 -9.76
C ILE A 114 -15.60 6.67 -9.06
N GLY A 115 -15.05 6.86 -7.88
CA GLY A 115 -15.22 8.06 -7.08
C GLY A 115 -14.65 9.33 -7.73
N LYS A 116 -13.57 9.18 -8.50
CA LYS A 116 -12.98 10.27 -9.29
C LYS A 116 -13.75 10.60 -10.58
N GLY A 117 -14.71 9.78 -10.95
CA GLY A 117 -15.43 9.95 -12.20
C GLY A 117 -14.68 9.46 -13.44
N VAL A 118 -13.54 8.81 -13.28
CA VAL A 118 -12.77 8.21 -14.38
C VAL A 118 -13.50 7.01 -14.99
N TRP A 119 -14.11 6.20 -14.15
CA TRP A 119 -14.90 5.05 -14.59
C TRP A 119 -16.39 5.37 -14.56
N GLU A 120 -16.87 5.89 -15.69
CA GLU A 120 -18.26 6.26 -15.87
C GLU A 120 -19.21 5.05 -15.96
N GLY A 121 -20.46 5.24 -15.53
CA GLY A 121 -21.54 4.28 -15.68
C GLY A 121 -22.58 4.42 -14.57
N ASP A 122 -23.72 3.78 -14.73
CA ASP A 122 -24.67 3.64 -13.62
C ASP A 122 -24.28 2.41 -12.78
N TRP A 123 -23.54 2.66 -11.70
CA TRP A 123 -22.98 1.59 -10.87
C TRP A 123 -24.01 0.91 -9.97
N LYS A 124 -25.20 1.49 -9.82
CA LYS A 124 -26.35 0.85 -9.14
C LYS A 124 -27.24 0.02 -10.08
N ASP A 125 -26.98 0.07 -11.37
CA ASP A 125 -27.65 -0.81 -12.36
C ASP A 125 -26.72 -1.97 -12.75
N PRO A 126 -27.07 -3.23 -12.40
CA PRO A 126 -26.24 -4.40 -12.75
C PRO A 126 -26.09 -4.59 -14.27
N ASN A 127 -27.01 -4.06 -15.06
CA ASN A 127 -27.04 -4.20 -16.53
C ASN A 127 -26.41 -3.00 -17.27
N CYS A 128 -26.00 -1.95 -16.58
CA CYS A 128 -25.36 -0.81 -17.24
C CYS A 128 -24.12 -1.27 -18.02
N PRO A 129 -24.07 -1.10 -19.36
CA PRO A 129 -23.00 -1.69 -20.18
C PRO A 129 -21.61 -1.22 -19.79
N LYS A 130 -21.42 0.07 -19.43
CA LYS A 130 -20.13 0.63 -19.01
C LYS A 130 -19.66 0.03 -17.68
N ALA A 131 -20.52 0.04 -16.66
CA ALA A 131 -20.21 -0.50 -15.33
C ALA A 131 -19.98 -2.02 -15.39
N LYS A 132 -20.81 -2.75 -16.12
CA LYS A 132 -20.68 -4.20 -16.31
C LYS A 132 -19.35 -4.56 -16.97
N LYS A 133 -19.02 -3.91 -18.10
CA LYS A 133 -17.74 -4.14 -18.80
C LYS A 133 -16.56 -3.89 -17.89
N LYS A 134 -16.58 -2.80 -17.10
CA LYS A 134 -15.47 -2.48 -16.19
C LYS A 134 -15.35 -3.52 -15.08
N ARG A 135 -16.45 -3.97 -14.50
CA ARG A 135 -16.51 -5.04 -13.50
C ARG A 135 -15.93 -6.35 -14.04
N GLU A 136 -16.28 -6.72 -15.27
CA GLU A 136 -15.73 -7.90 -15.98
C GLU A 136 -14.21 -7.77 -16.17
N GLN A 137 -13.75 -6.62 -16.62
CA GLN A 137 -12.32 -6.35 -16.85
C GLN A 137 -11.50 -6.42 -15.55
N VAL A 138 -12.00 -5.82 -14.46
CA VAL A 138 -11.32 -5.82 -13.16
C VAL A 138 -11.23 -7.25 -12.63
N LEU A 139 -12.31 -8.01 -12.63
CA LEU A 139 -12.31 -9.40 -12.19
C LEU A 139 -11.33 -10.26 -13.00
N ALA A 140 -11.38 -10.16 -14.33
CA ALA A 140 -10.48 -10.91 -15.21
C ALA A 140 -9.00 -10.56 -14.97
N PHE A 141 -8.70 -9.27 -14.74
CA PHE A 141 -7.35 -8.83 -14.39
C PHE A 141 -6.88 -9.41 -13.05
N MET A 142 -7.73 -9.37 -12.01
CA MET A 142 -7.43 -9.93 -10.70
C MET A 142 -7.19 -11.45 -10.77
N ASP A 143 -8.11 -12.18 -11.32
CA ASP A 143 -8.01 -13.64 -11.46
C ASP A 143 -6.80 -14.10 -12.30
N GLY A 144 -6.41 -13.28 -13.27
CA GLY A 144 -5.27 -13.56 -14.13
C GLY A 144 -3.90 -13.26 -13.50
N ASN A 145 -3.82 -12.27 -12.61
CA ASN A 145 -2.53 -11.70 -12.21
C ASN A 145 -2.28 -11.65 -10.69
N MET A 146 -3.29 -11.67 -9.84
CA MET A 146 -3.14 -11.44 -8.41
C MET A 146 -3.21 -12.72 -7.57
N ASP A 147 -2.58 -12.72 -6.40
CA ASP A 147 -2.73 -13.80 -5.41
C ASP A 147 -3.94 -13.52 -4.51
N TYR A 148 -4.08 -12.26 -4.12
CA TYR A 148 -5.26 -11.71 -3.46
C TYR A 148 -5.72 -10.47 -4.21
N GLY A 149 -7.02 -10.17 -4.19
CA GLY A 149 -7.61 -8.96 -4.75
C GLY A 149 -8.62 -8.36 -3.80
N MET A 150 -8.69 -7.04 -3.72
CA MET A 150 -9.83 -6.39 -3.08
C MET A 150 -11.04 -6.44 -4.01
N ILE A 151 -12.23 -6.64 -3.46
CA ILE A 151 -13.47 -6.53 -4.24
C ILE A 151 -13.61 -5.10 -4.79
N LEU A 152 -14.39 -4.95 -5.86
CA LEU A 152 -14.63 -3.63 -6.46
C LEU A 152 -15.70 -2.88 -5.65
N ASP A 153 -15.26 -2.23 -4.57
CA ASP A 153 -16.13 -1.40 -3.75
C ASP A 153 -16.37 -0.03 -4.38
N ILE A 154 -17.47 0.58 -4.00
CA ILE A 154 -17.76 1.98 -4.30
C ILE A 154 -17.57 2.76 -3.01
N PRO A 155 -16.52 3.58 -2.87
CA PRO A 155 -16.23 4.28 -1.64
C PRO A 155 -17.42 5.13 -1.14
N ALA A 156 -17.68 5.11 0.16
CA ALA A 156 -18.84 5.79 0.76
C ALA A 156 -18.89 7.31 0.44
N TRP A 157 -17.73 7.94 0.26
CA TRP A 157 -17.62 9.37 -0.04
C TRP A 157 -18.03 9.76 -1.47
N VAL A 158 -18.21 8.80 -2.39
CA VAL A 158 -18.52 9.06 -3.82
C VAL A 158 -19.76 9.92 -3.98
N SER A 159 -20.78 9.68 -3.18
CA SER A 159 -22.03 10.46 -3.22
C SER A 159 -21.85 11.95 -2.90
N ARG A 160 -20.76 12.31 -2.25
CA ARG A 160 -20.41 13.70 -1.90
C ARG A 160 -19.42 14.35 -2.86
N SER A 161 -18.83 13.57 -3.76
CA SER A 161 -17.96 14.07 -4.83
C SER A 161 -18.81 14.48 -6.04
N PRO A 162 -18.90 15.76 -6.43
CA PRO A 162 -19.73 16.16 -7.57
C PRO A 162 -19.39 15.41 -8.86
N ALA A 163 -18.10 15.29 -9.17
CA ALA A 163 -17.63 14.55 -10.34
C ALA A 163 -17.92 13.04 -10.23
N GLY A 164 -17.62 12.44 -9.08
CA GLY A 164 -17.87 11.02 -8.81
C GLY A 164 -19.36 10.68 -8.88
N ALA A 165 -20.21 11.45 -8.20
CA ALA A 165 -21.65 11.24 -8.19
C ALA A 165 -22.27 11.41 -9.61
N ALA A 166 -21.82 12.40 -10.37
CA ALA A 166 -22.29 12.63 -11.74
C ALA A 166 -21.91 11.47 -12.68
N ALA A 167 -20.66 11.00 -12.61
CA ALA A 167 -20.15 9.94 -13.49
C ALA A 167 -20.66 8.56 -13.11
N SER A 168 -20.76 8.24 -11.81
CA SER A 168 -21.17 6.94 -11.28
C SER A 168 -22.67 6.76 -11.09
N LYS A 169 -23.44 7.85 -11.10
CA LYS A 169 -24.87 7.90 -10.75
C LYS A 169 -25.15 7.48 -9.28
N ILE A 170 -24.16 7.56 -8.42
CA ILE A 170 -24.25 7.31 -6.99
C ILE A 170 -24.47 8.64 -6.26
N SER A 171 -25.64 8.84 -5.71
CA SER A 171 -26.05 10.11 -5.05
C SER A 171 -26.30 9.97 -3.55
N SER A 172 -26.17 8.75 -3.00
CA SER A 172 -26.32 8.50 -1.56
C SER A 172 -25.37 7.40 -1.08
N TYR A 173 -25.14 7.39 0.23
CA TYR A 173 -24.40 6.31 0.89
C TYR A 173 -25.01 4.94 0.60
N GLN A 174 -26.35 4.77 0.70
CA GLN A 174 -27.00 3.49 0.45
C GLN A 174 -26.80 3.02 -1.00
N GLN A 175 -26.80 3.93 -1.97
CA GLN A 175 -26.50 3.56 -3.36
C GLN A 175 -25.06 3.09 -3.54
N ALA A 176 -24.10 3.63 -2.79
CA ALA A 176 -22.73 3.10 -2.79
C ALA A 176 -22.66 1.67 -2.23
N VAL A 177 -23.41 1.40 -1.15
CA VAL A 177 -23.57 0.05 -0.59
C VAL A 177 -24.21 -0.89 -1.62
N ASP A 178 -25.30 -0.51 -2.23
CA ASP A 178 -26.04 -1.36 -3.18
C ASP A 178 -25.21 -1.65 -4.43
N GLY A 179 -24.51 -0.65 -4.96
CA GLY A 179 -23.58 -0.83 -6.08
C GLY A 179 -22.41 -1.74 -5.73
N THR A 180 -21.90 -1.67 -4.50
CA THR A 180 -20.85 -2.59 -4.01
C THR A 180 -21.40 -4.03 -3.90
N LYS A 181 -22.63 -4.22 -3.43
CA LYS A 181 -23.26 -5.54 -3.40
C LYS A 181 -23.39 -6.14 -4.81
N ILE A 182 -23.79 -5.36 -5.80
CA ILE A 182 -23.83 -5.77 -7.21
C ILE A 182 -22.45 -6.27 -7.67
N ASN A 183 -21.39 -5.57 -7.31
CA ASN A 183 -20.03 -5.97 -7.64
C ASN A 183 -19.61 -7.26 -6.90
N ASN A 184 -19.95 -7.37 -5.62
CA ASN A 184 -19.66 -8.56 -4.81
C ASN A 184 -20.37 -9.80 -5.37
N ASP A 185 -21.66 -9.70 -5.67
CA ASP A 185 -22.44 -10.78 -6.27
C ASP A 185 -21.84 -11.24 -7.61
N TYR A 186 -21.41 -10.26 -8.43
CA TYR A 186 -20.75 -10.56 -9.68
C TYR A 186 -19.43 -11.30 -9.48
N PHE A 187 -18.59 -10.86 -8.55
CA PHE A 187 -17.28 -11.48 -8.24
C PHE A 187 -17.47 -12.90 -7.71
N MET A 188 -18.39 -13.09 -6.78
CA MET A 188 -18.68 -14.41 -6.21
C MET A 188 -19.15 -15.40 -7.27
N LYS A 189 -19.97 -14.94 -8.23
CA LYS A 189 -20.53 -15.78 -9.28
C LYS A 189 -19.53 -16.13 -10.39
N ASN A 190 -18.61 -15.20 -10.72
CA ASN A 190 -17.85 -15.27 -11.98
C ASN A 190 -16.34 -15.46 -11.80
N ARG A 191 -15.81 -15.36 -10.55
CA ARG A 191 -14.39 -15.61 -10.31
C ARG A 191 -13.98 -17.04 -10.64
N ASN A 192 -12.75 -17.23 -11.10
CA ASN A 192 -12.23 -18.55 -11.48
C ASN A 192 -11.49 -19.29 -10.33
N GLY A 193 -11.30 -18.64 -9.17
CA GLY A 193 -10.65 -19.22 -8.00
C GLY A 193 -9.12 -19.06 -7.95
N ASN A 194 -8.49 -18.48 -8.96
CA ASN A 194 -7.04 -18.25 -8.97
C ASN A 194 -6.62 -17.09 -8.05
N CYS A 195 -7.53 -16.13 -7.83
CA CYS A 195 -7.37 -15.01 -6.91
C CYS A 195 -8.28 -15.21 -5.69
N LYS A 196 -7.74 -15.01 -4.50
CA LYS A 196 -8.51 -14.89 -3.27
C LYS A 196 -8.97 -13.45 -3.09
N PHE A 197 -10.18 -13.22 -2.57
CA PHE A 197 -10.72 -11.86 -2.45
C PHE A 197 -10.88 -11.40 -1.01
N LEU A 198 -10.55 -10.13 -0.79
CA LEU A 198 -10.79 -9.41 0.46
C LEU A 198 -12.06 -8.56 0.32
N ASN A 199 -12.96 -8.67 1.28
CA ASN A 199 -14.14 -7.82 1.36
C ASN A 199 -13.75 -6.44 1.92
N VAL A 200 -14.10 -5.38 1.22
CA VAL A 200 -13.73 -4.02 1.61
C VAL A 200 -14.78 -3.42 2.55
N LEU A 201 -14.32 -2.97 3.71
CA LEU A 201 -15.14 -2.25 4.68
C LEU A 201 -14.97 -0.74 4.48
N GLN A 202 -16.08 -0.03 4.33
CA GLN A 202 -16.12 1.41 4.13
C GLN A 202 -16.89 2.10 5.27
N GLY A 203 -17.17 3.36 5.13
CA GLY A 203 -17.89 4.22 6.06
C GLY A 203 -17.06 5.45 6.43
N GLU A 204 -17.71 6.59 6.56
CA GLU A 204 -17.08 7.88 6.86
C GLU A 204 -17.16 8.26 8.34
N ASN A 205 -17.93 7.49 9.11
CA ASN A 205 -18.11 7.62 10.55
C ASN A 205 -18.50 6.25 11.15
N PHE A 206 -18.59 6.17 12.47
CA PHE A 206 -18.93 4.93 13.18
C PHE A 206 -20.23 4.30 12.70
N GLN A 207 -21.30 5.09 12.56
CA GLN A 207 -22.62 4.59 12.17
C GLN A 207 -22.58 3.98 10.76
N GLN A 208 -22.00 4.67 9.80
CA GLN A 208 -21.84 4.14 8.43
C GLN A 208 -20.93 2.92 8.39
N ALA A 209 -19.85 2.91 9.17
CA ALA A 209 -18.95 1.76 9.22
C ALA A 209 -19.64 0.52 9.82
N ASP A 210 -20.47 0.68 10.83
CA ASP A 210 -21.27 -0.41 11.43
C ASP A 210 -22.34 -0.91 10.48
N ASP A 211 -23.04 -0.01 9.81
CA ASP A 211 -24.06 -0.35 8.82
C ASP A 211 -23.43 -1.05 7.61
N TRP A 212 -22.30 -0.55 7.09
CA TRP A 212 -21.58 -1.20 5.99
C TRP A 212 -21.16 -2.63 6.37
N TYR A 213 -20.59 -2.79 7.55
CA TYR A 213 -20.23 -4.11 8.05
C TYR A 213 -21.44 -5.06 8.15
N ALA A 214 -22.52 -4.60 8.74
CA ALA A 214 -23.75 -5.38 8.87
C ALA A 214 -24.29 -5.85 7.51
N GLN A 215 -24.23 -4.97 6.50
CA GLN A 215 -24.70 -5.27 5.15
C GLN A 215 -23.75 -6.12 4.31
N MET A 216 -22.44 -6.17 4.65
CA MET A 216 -21.41 -6.82 3.81
C MET A 216 -20.82 -8.10 4.43
N LYS A 217 -20.97 -8.32 5.74
CA LYS A 217 -20.26 -9.41 6.43
C LYS A 217 -20.62 -10.80 5.93
N HIS A 218 -21.83 -11.01 5.44
CA HIS A 218 -22.29 -12.31 4.95
C HIS A 218 -21.47 -12.83 3.76
N TYR A 219 -20.88 -11.97 2.93
CA TYR A 219 -20.02 -12.38 1.82
C TYR A 219 -18.73 -13.11 2.26
N CYS A 220 -18.33 -12.96 3.51
CA CYS A 220 -17.19 -13.67 4.08
C CYS A 220 -17.58 -14.92 4.85
N ASP A 221 -18.88 -15.22 5.03
CA ASP A 221 -19.34 -16.34 5.84
C ASP A 221 -19.31 -17.65 5.03
N PRO A 222 -18.39 -18.60 5.34
CA PRO A 222 -18.33 -19.88 4.66
C PRO A 222 -19.55 -20.76 4.91
N LYS A 223 -20.37 -20.48 5.94
CA LYS A 223 -21.63 -21.21 6.17
C LYS A 223 -22.70 -20.80 5.16
N GLN A 224 -22.71 -19.52 4.76
CA GLN A 224 -23.61 -19.01 3.74
C GLN A 224 -23.11 -19.29 2.31
N PHE A 225 -21.79 -19.19 2.11
CA PHE A 225 -21.14 -19.37 0.81
C PHE A 225 -19.96 -20.35 0.89
N PRO A 226 -20.19 -21.66 1.03
CA PRO A 226 -19.13 -22.63 1.32
C PRO A 226 -17.96 -22.65 0.32
N SER A 227 -18.21 -22.36 -0.95
CA SER A 227 -17.20 -22.42 -2.02
C SER A 227 -16.80 -21.07 -2.58
N THR A 228 -17.57 -20.02 -2.27
CA THR A 228 -17.41 -18.71 -2.94
C THR A 228 -17.26 -17.53 -1.98
N HIS A 229 -17.24 -17.76 -0.66
CA HIS A 229 -17.01 -16.69 0.32
C HIS A 229 -15.69 -15.94 0.04
N PHE A 230 -15.63 -14.68 0.44
CA PHE A 230 -14.39 -13.92 0.40
C PHE A 230 -13.45 -14.35 1.54
N ASN A 231 -12.15 -14.20 1.30
CA ASN A 231 -11.09 -14.86 2.06
C ASN A 231 -10.40 -13.97 3.09
N GLY A 232 -11.00 -12.85 3.42
CA GLY A 232 -10.45 -11.87 4.38
C GLY A 232 -11.05 -10.48 4.19
N TRP A 233 -10.37 -9.49 4.71
CA TRP A 233 -10.89 -8.15 4.86
C TRP A 233 -9.92 -7.08 4.38
N ALA A 234 -10.47 -5.96 3.87
CA ALA A 234 -9.70 -4.75 3.64
C ALA A 234 -10.38 -3.58 4.38
N MET A 235 -9.60 -2.85 5.16
CA MET A 235 -10.04 -1.72 5.97
C MET A 235 -9.94 -0.44 5.16
N GLY A 236 -11.09 0.11 4.77
CA GLY A 236 -11.23 1.39 4.08
C GLY A 236 -12.02 2.42 4.92
N GLY A 237 -12.16 3.63 4.38
CA GLY A 237 -12.89 4.70 5.07
C GLY A 237 -12.35 4.99 6.47
N GLN A 238 -13.24 5.16 7.44
CA GLN A 238 -12.87 5.41 8.83
C GLN A 238 -12.22 4.19 9.51
N ASN A 239 -12.53 2.96 9.07
CA ASN A 239 -11.98 1.74 9.67
C ASN A 239 -10.44 1.66 9.60
N MET A 240 -9.79 2.29 8.62
CA MET A 240 -8.34 2.21 8.45
C MET A 240 -7.54 3.28 9.17
N CYS A 241 -8.18 4.32 9.71
CA CYS A 241 -7.49 5.47 10.28
C CYS A 241 -7.95 5.84 11.69
N ASP A 242 -8.95 5.16 12.22
CA ASP A 242 -9.46 5.33 13.57
C ASP A 242 -9.27 4.04 14.36
N ILE A 243 -8.27 4.02 15.24
CA ILE A 243 -7.93 2.79 15.97
C ILE A 243 -9.04 2.33 16.90
N HIS A 244 -9.84 3.24 17.47
CA HIS A 244 -10.99 2.88 18.29
C HIS A 244 -12.01 2.06 17.47
N LEU A 245 -12.41 2.58 16.29
CA LEU A 245 -13.30 1.87 15.38
C LEU A 245 -12.64 0.57 14.86
N THR A 246 -11.36 0.61 14.51
CA THR A 246 -10.62 -0.58 14.06
C THR A 246 -10.68 -1.71 15.08
N LEU A 247 -10.40 -1.43 16.36
CA LEU A 247 -10.43 -2.45 17.41
C LEU A 247 -11.84 -2.99 17.62
N LYS A 248 -12.87 -2.15 17.65
CA LYS A 248 -14.28 -2.59 17.72
C LYS A 248 -14.64 -3.48 16.53
N ARG A 249 -14.19 -3.13 15.32
CA ARG A 249 -14.42 -3.93 14.12
C ARG A 249 -13.75 -5.29 14.22
N LEU A 250 -12.50 -5.35 14.67
CA LEU A 250 -11.77 -6.59 14.86
C LEU A 250 -12.42 -7.50 15.90
N VAL A 251 -12.92 -6.93 17.00
CA VAL A 251 -13.69 -7.65 18.01
C VAL A 251 -14.99 -8.19 17.41
N ALA A 252 -15.71 -7.38 16.63
CA ALA A 252 -16.93 -7.84 15.96
C ALA A 252 -16.66 -8.99 15.01
N LEU A 253 -15.61 -8.88 14.16
CA LEU A 253 -15.20 -9.94 13.24
C LEU A 253 -14.86 -11.24 13.96
N ARG A 254 -14.09 -11.15 15.07
CA ARG A 254 -13.71 -12.30 15.87
C ARG A 254 -14.92 -13.06 16.40
N PHE A 255 -15.84 -12.35 17.07
CA PHE A 255 -17.00 -12.97 17.72
C PHE A 255 -18.15 -13.30 16.76
N ASP A 256 -18.13 -12.78 15.53
CA ASP A 256 -19.02 -13.23 14.44
C ASP A 256 -18.46 -14.47 13.72
N GLY A 257 -17.27 -14.97 14.08
CA GLY A 257 -16.62 -16.11 13.40
C GLY A 257 -16.09 -15.76 12.01
N LEU A 258 -15.66 -14.51 11.80
CA LEU A 258 -15.21 -13.96 10.51
C LEU A 258 -13.73 -13.55 10.53
N LEU A 259 -12.94 -14.11 11.47
CA LEU A 259 -11.48 -14.05 11.53
C LEU A 259 -10.85 -15.44 11.66
N GLU A 260 -11.51 -16.46 11.13
CA GLU A 260 -11.14 -17.86 11.32
C GLU A 260 -9.86 -18.24 10.57
N LYS A 261 -9.01 -19.02 11.26
CA LYS A 261 -7.77 -19.56 10.72
C LYS A 261 -8.03 -20.41 9.48
N GLY A 262 -7.22 -20.19 8.44
CA GLY A 262 -7.32 -20.90 7.16
C GLY A 262 -8.40 -20.34 6.23
N VAL A 263 -9.25 -19.45 6.72
CA VAL A 263 -10.34 -18.82 5.96
C VAL A 263 -10.09 -17.32 5.80
N HIS A 264 -9.88 -16.59 6.89
CA HIS A 264 -9.75 -15.14 6.93
C HIS A 264 -8.36 -14.74 7.42
N ASP A 265 -7.33 -15.29 6.82
CA ASP A 265 -5.94 -15.10 7.30
C ASP A 265 -5.35 -13.74 6.91
N VAL A 266 -5.97 -13.00 5.99
CA VAL A 266 -5.41 -11.74 5.47
C VAL A 266 -6.34 -10.57 5.74
N MET A 267 -5.77 -9.50 6.29
CA MET A 267 -6.42 -8.20 6.41
C MET A 267 -5.53 -7.10 5.86
N HIS A 268 -6.09 -6.23 5.05
CA HIS A 268 -5.36 -5.12 4.43
C HIS A 268 -5.85 -3.76 4.95
N PHE A 269 -4.92 -2.86 5.26
CA PHE A 269 -5.19 -1.46 5.64
C PHE A 269 -4.80 -0.53 4.51
N LEU A 270 -5.79 0.06 3.85
CA LEU A 270 -5.59 0.89 2.67
C LEU A 270 -4.86 2.21 2.99
N GLY A 271 -3.85 2.54 2.19
CA GLY A 271 -3.24 3.86 2.17
C GLY A 271 -2.58 4.29 3.48
N THR A 272 -1.90 3.39 4.16
CA THR A 272 -1.23 3.62 5.44
C THR A 272 0.28 3.78 5.22
N SER A 273 0.84 4.97 5.53
CA SER A 273 2.26 5.26 5.26
C SER A 273 3.11 5.56 6.49
N LYS A 274 2.50 5.84 7.65
CA LYS A 274 3.24 6.28 8.85
C LYS A 274 3.99 5.12 9.52
N LEU A 275 5.24 5.37 9.93
CA LEU A 275 6.05 4.41 10.68
C LEU A 275 5.40 3.98 12.01
N GLU A 276 4.76 4.92 12.68
CA GLU A 276 4.03 4.67 13.93
C GLU A 276 2.87 3.67 13.74
N TRP A 277 2.18 3.74 12.59
CA TRP A 277 1.13 2.79 12.24
C TRP A 277 1.68 1.42 11.84
N ALA A 278 2.86 1.36 11.25
CA ALA A 278 3.50 0.07 10.95
C ALA A 278 3.72 -0.77 12.23
N VAL A 279 4.20 -0.14 13.29
CA VAL A 279 4.41 -0.83 14.58
C VAL A 279 3.10 -1.07 15.33
N LEU A 280 2.13 -0.15 15.26
CA LEU A 280 0.78 -0.34 15.78
C LEU A 280 0.10 -1.57 15.16
N LEU A 281 0.12 -1.68 13.83
CA LEU A 281 -0.47 -2.81 13.12
C LEU A 281 0.26 -4.13 13.42
N THR A 282 1.57 -4.08 13.69
CA THR A 282 2.34 -5.24 14.14
C THR A 282 1.84 -5.76 15.50
N ASP A 283 1.58 -4.87 16.45
CA ASP A 283 1.04 -5.28 17.76
C ASP A 283 -0.38 -5.87 17.63
N VAL A 284 -1.23 -5.29 16.80
CA VAL A 284 -2.56 -5.83 16.51
C VAL A 284 -2.45 -7.22 15.89
N GLN A 285 -1.59 -7.40 14.90
CA GLN A 285 -1.34 -8.70 14.26
C GLN A 285 -0.87 -9.74 15.28
N ARG A 286 0.10 -9.40 16.11
CA ARG A 286 0.66 -10.29 17.14
C ARG A 286 -0.39 -10.68 18.18
N ALA A 287 -1.23 -9.76 18.60
CA ALA A 287 -2.30 -10.05 19.54
C ALA A 287 -3.34 -11.01 18.93
N ILE A 288 -3.76 -10.79 17.68
CA ILE A 288 -4.67 -11.71 16.99
C ILE A 288 -4.05 -13.08 16.80
N ARG A 289 -2.78 -13.15 16.40
CA ARG A 289 -2.04 -14.42 16.26
C ARG A 289 -1.96 -15.19 17.57
N LYS A 290 -1.70 -14.50 18.65
CA LYS A 290 -1.55 -15.12 19.98
C LYS A 290 -2.85 -15.69 20.53
N TYR A 291 -3.97 -15.02 20.31
CA TYR A 291 -5.22 -15.32 21.03
C TYR A 291 -6.31 -15.92 20.15
N HIS A 292 -6.17 -15.88 18.82
CA HIS A 292 -7.27 -16.28 17.95
C HIS A 292 -6.83 -16.99 16.66
N ASN A 293 -6.05 -16.36 15.79
CA ASN A 293 -5.69 -16.90 14.46
C ASN A 293 -4.18 -16.75 14.22
N GLU A 294 -3.43 -17.81 14.45
CA GLU A 294 -1.95 -17.81 14.34
C GLU A 294 -1.43 -17.54 12.92
N ASN A 295 -2.26 -17.76 11.88
CA ASN A 295 -1.90 -17.48 10.48
C ASN A 295 -2.17 -16.04 10.06
N PHE A 296 -2.81 -15.24 10.94
CA PHE A 296 -3.28 -13.92 10.58
C PHE A 296 -2.16 -13.00 10.11
N MET A 297 -2.35 -12.36 8.97
CA MET A 297 -1.41 -11.42 8.36
C MET A 297 -2.10 -10.09 8.11
N ILE A 298 -1.58 -9.04 8.73
CA ILE A 298 -1.95 -7.67 8.39
C ILE A 298 -1.00 -7.15 7.32
N THR A 299 -1.58 -6.61 6.26
CA THR A 299 -0.86 -5.87 5.23
C THR A 299 -1.32 -4.42 5.20
N PHE A 300 -0.47 -3.52 4.73
CA PHE A 300 -0.79 -2.11 4.54
C PHE A 300 0.05 -1.53 3.41
N ASP A 301 -0.43 -0.50 2.74
CA ASP A 301 0.20 0.04 1.54
C ASP A 301 0.36 1.55 1.54
N CYS A 302 1.28 2.02 0.74
CA CYS A 302 1.24 3.38 0.20
C CYS A 302 2.04 3.49 -1.10
N ALA A 303 1.70 4.50 -1.90
CA ALA A 303 2.45 4.88 -3.09
C ALA A 303 3.52 5.95 -2.82
N SER A 304 3.67 6.38 -1.56
CA SER A 304 4.57 7.47 -1.16
C SER A 304 6.01 7.37 -1.71
N PRO A 305 6.65 6.17 -1.79
CA PRO A 305 8.00 6.07 -2.34
C PRO A 305 8.09 6.49 -3.80
N PHE A 306 7.11 6.11 -4.60
CA PHE A 306 7.06 6.45 -6.02
C PHE A 306 6.73 7.92 -6.24
N LEU A 307 5.77 8.44 -5.46
CA LEU A 307 5.38 9.85 -5.51
C LEU A 307 6.46 10.80 -5.07
N ALA A 308 7.23 10.44 -4.05
CA ALA A 308 8.35 11.25 -3.62
C ALA A 308 9.28 11.53 -4.81
N SER A 309 9.62 10.49 -5.59
CA SER A 309 10.43 10.67 -6.81
C SER A 309 9.73 11.51 -7.87
N ALA A 310 8.43 11.29 -8.13
CA ALA A 310 7.67 12.10 -9.08
C ALA A 310 7.65 13.59 -8.69
N ASN A 311 7.68 13.88 -7.38
CA ASN A 311 7.78 15.23 -6.83
C ASN A 311 9.23 15.71 -6.62
N GLY A 312 10.21 15.03 -7.17
CA GLY A 312 11.62 15.39 -7.07
C GLY A 312 12.24 15.20 -5.69
N GLN A 313 11.65 14.34 -4.85
CA GLN A 313 12.11 14.06 -3.49
C GLN A 313 12.70 12.67 -3.37
N ILE A 314 13.73 12.54 -2.55
CA ILE A 314 14.32 11.25 -2.19
C ILE A 314 14.31 11.06 -0.68
N TYR A 315 14.10 9.84 -0.24
CA TYR A 315 14.26 9.45 1.16
C TYR A 315 15.74 9.42 1.52
N THR A 316 16.09 10.03 2.64
CA THR A 316 17.49 10.11 3.12
C THR A 316 17.70 9.39 4.44
N ASP A 317 16.68 9.35 5.31
CA ASP A 317 16.80 8.78 6.65
C ASP A 317 15.41 8.61 7.31
N ILE A 318 15.42 8.21 8.56
CA ILE A 318 14.26 8.17 9.46
C ILE A 318 14.59 8.85 10.79
N GLU A 319 13.56 9.42 11.41
CA GLU A 319 13.62 9.93 12.77
C GLU A 319 12.84 8.98 13.68
N ILE A 320 13.56 8.22 14.50
CA ILE A 320 13.03 7.27 15.46
C ILE A 320 13.69 7.53 16.81
N GLU A 321 12.96 8.18 17.69
CA GLU A 321 13.39 8.46 19.06
C GLU A 321 12.29 8.03 20.04
N ASP A 322 12.70 7.60 21.23
CA ASP A 322 11.75 7.21 22.27
C ASP A 322 10.84 8.38 22.67
N LYS A 323 9.53 8.11 22.71
CA LYS A 323 8.47 9.07 23.03
C LYS A 323 8.43 10.31 22.15
N LYS A 324 8.95 10.20 20.93
CA LYS A 324 8.84 11.23 19.89
C LYS A 324 7.94 10.76 18.75
N LYS A 325 7.62 11.67 17.84
CA LYS A 325 6.97 11.35 16.58
C LYS A 325 7.99 10.66 15.67
N TRP A 326 7.61 9.54 15.08
CA TRP A 326 8.43 8.81 14.12
C TRP A 326 8.07 9.21 12.69
N THR A 327 9.07 9.52 11.89
CA THR A 327 8.84 10.01 10.53
C THR A 327 10.01 9.68 9.60
N TYR A 328 9.74 9.77 8.30
CA TYR A 328 10.77 9.72 7.26
C TYR A 328 11.41 11.09 7.09
N ARG A 329 12.70 11.11 6.74
CA ARG A 329 13.38 12.29 6.22
C ARG A 329 13.45 12.20 4.69
N MET A 330 13.18 13.31 4.04
CA MET A 330 13.26 13.46 2.61
C MET A 330 13.94 14.78 2.28
N GLN A 331 14.62 14.82 1.14
CA GLN A 331 15.19 16.05 0.60
C GLN A 331 14.97 16.11 -0.91
N PRO A 332 15.07 17.31 -1.53
CA PRO A 332 15.10 17.42 -2.98
C PRO A 332 16.26 16.59 -3.57
N SER A 333 15.98 15.90 -4.64
CA SER A 333 17.01 15.20 -5.41
C SER A 333 17.84 16.18 -6.25
N VAL A 334 18.97 15.74 -6.74
CA VAL A 334 19.83 16.55 -7.61
C VAL A 334 19.14 16.77 -8.95
N ASP A 335 18.98 18.04 -9.31
CA ASP A 335 18.42 18.48 -10.59
C ASP A 335 19.27 19.61 -11.17
N ASP A 336 20.47 19.27 -11.68
CA ASP A 336 21.36 20.21 -12.33
C ASP A 336 22.10 19.54 -13.51
N LYS A 337 21.88 20.07 -14.70
CA LYS A 337 22.51 19.61 -15.93
C LYS A 337 24.04 19.69 -15.92
N ALA A 338 24.63 20.52 -15.07
CA ALA A 338 26.08 20.59 -14.88
C ALA A 338 26.66 19.25 -14.40
N PHE A 339 25.86 18.40 -13.76
CA PHE A 339 26.30 17.09 -13.29
C PHE A 339 26.17 15.96 -14.31
N ALA A 340 25.81 16.24 -15.55
CA ALA A 340 25.61 15.22 -16.59
C ALA A 340 26.87 14.40 -16.92
N THR A 341 28.06 14.84 -16.52
CA THR A 341 29.34 14.13 -16.67
C THR A 341 29.99 13.81 -15.31
N GLU A 342 29.35 14.16 -14.20
CA GLU A 342 29.94 14.04 -12.87
C GLU A 342 29.93 12.58 -12.39
N THR A 343 31.09 12.06 -12.01
CA THR A 343 31.27 10.69 -11.54
C THR A 343 31.28 10.51 -10.05
N LYS A 344 31.05 11.58 -9.28
CA LYS A 344 30.83 11.49 -7.84
C LYS A 344 29.63 10.59 -7.54
N LEU A 345 29.74 9.75 -6.51
CA LEU A 345 28.64 8.88 -6.13
C LEU A 345 27.43 9.69 -5.68
N PHE A 346 26.26 9.30 -6.15
CA PHE A 346 24.98 9.94 -5.82
C PHE A 346 24.76 10.02 -4.32
N ARG A 347 24.99 8.92 -3.58
CA ARG A 347 24.86 8.87 -2.14
C ARG A 347 25.71 9.90 -1.39
N ASP A 348 26.93 10.15 -1.86
CA ASP A 348 27.86 11.07 -1.19
C ASP A 348 27.58 12.54 -1.50
N ALA A 349 26.82 12.79 -2.56
CA ALA A 349 26.50 14.12 -3.01
C ALA A 349 25.16 14.63 -2.50
N VAL A 350 24.17 13.71 -2.29
CA VAL A 350 22.78 14.09 -2.06
C VAL A 350 22.16 13.52 -0.79
N LEU A 351 22.74 12.45 -0.21
CA LEU A 351 22.19 11.86 0.99
C LEU A 351 22.87 12.48 2.23
N GLU A 352 22.06 13.05 3.10
CA GLU A 352 22.56 13.57 4.36
C GLU A 352 23.12 12.46 5.25
N LYS A 353 24.00 12.87 6.18
CA LYS A 353 24.48 12.00 7.23
C LYS A 353 23.39 11.80 8.27
N GLY A 354 22.75 10.65 8.28
CA GLY A 354 21.63 10.35 9.15
C GLY A 354 22.02 9.60 10.43
N ILE A 355 21.01 9.35 11.28
CA ILE A 355 21.13 8.49 12.47
C ILE A 355 21.47 7.06 12.07
N PHE A 356 20.93 6.61 10.94
CA PHE A 356 21.11 5.29 10.37
C PHE A 356 21.96 5.41 9.11
N GLU A 357 23.25 5.49 9.29
CA GLU A 357 24.22 5.70 8.20
C GLU A 357 24.13 4.63 7.08
N SER A 358 23.64 3.44 7.44
CA SER A 358 23.39 2.35 6.48
C SER A 358 22.31 2.66 5.42
N PHE A 359 21.42 3.63 5.64
CA PHE A 359 20.47 4.04 4.61
C PHE A 359 21.13 4.69 3.39
N LYS A 360 22.31 5.25 3.55
CA LYS A 360 23.12 5.73 2.41
C LYS A 360 23.51 4.61 1.46
N ASP A 361 23.61 3.40 1.97
CA ASP A 361 24.01 2.22 1.23
C ASP A 361 22.80 1.45 0.68
N SER A 362 21.72 2.16 0.31
CA SER A 362 20.64 1.49 -0.38
C SER A 362 21.15 0.72 -1.59
N ALA A 363 20.51 -0.40 -1.90
CA ALA A 363 20.91 -1.25 -3.01
C ALA A 363 21.07 -0.50 -4.35
N ILE A 364 20.40 0.63 -4.48
CA ILE A 364 20.44 1.48 -5.68
C ILE A 364 21.45 2.63 -5.53
N SER A 365 21.34 3.43 -4.45
CA SER A 365 22.14 4.66 -4.32
C SER A 365 23.66 4.39 -4.30
N LYS A 366 24.09 3.28 -3.72
CA LYS A 366 25.51 2.88 -3.70
C LYS A 366 26.11 2.59 -5.09
N ARG A 367 25.25 2.38 -6.08
CA ARG A 367 25.63 2.05 -7.46
C ARG A 367 25.51 3.23 -8.43
N LEU A 368 24.90 4.35 -8.00
CA LEU A 368 24.65 5.50 -8.85
C LEU A 368 25.76 6.55 -8.74
N MET A 369 26.08 7.15 -9.87
CA MET A 369 26.81 8.41 -9.98
C MET A 369 25.85 9.55 -10.28
N LEU A 370 26.26 10.80 -10.08
CA LEU A 370 25.43 11.97 -10.40
C LEU A 370 25.01 11.99 -11.87
N LYS A 371 25.92 11.65 -12.78
CA LYS A 371 25.65 11.56 -14.22
C LYS A 371 24.56 10.54 -14.57
N ASP A 372 24.32 9.53 -13.74
CA ASP A 372 23.30 8.52 -13.99
C ASP A 372 21.88 9.04 -13.72
N VAL A 373 21.75 10.06 -12.87
CA VAL A 373 20.49 10.68 -12.54
C VAL A 373 20.23 11.93 -13.37
N THR A 374 21.27 12.74 -13.64
CA THR A 374 21.16 14.04 -14.31
C THR A 374 21.56 14.00 -15.80
N CYS A 375 21.10 13.00 -16.52
CA CYS A 375 21.54 12.69 -17.87
C CYS A 375 20.55 13.06 -18.97
N TYR A 376 19.54 13.90 -18.66
CA TYR A 376 18.53 14.27 -19.64
C TYR A 376 19.11 14.84 -20.93
N LYS A 377 18.65 14.30 -22.05
CA LYS A 377 18.84 14.84 -23.39
C LYS A 377 17.48 15.06 -24.04
N PRO A 378 17.22 16.22 -24.66
CA PRO A 378 15.97 16.46 -25.39
C PRO A 378 15.71 15.34 -26.42
N GLY A 379 14.48 14.83 -26.44
CA GLY A 379 14.07 13.74 -27.34
C GLY A 379 14.42 12.32 -26.88
N ASP A 380 15.05 12.17 -25.73
CA ASP A 380 15.37 10.87 -25.12
C ASP A 380 14.14 10.24 -24.42
N LEU A 381 14.30 9.43 -23.37
CA LEU A 381 13.22 8.71 -22.70
C LEU A 381 12.15 9.61 -22.08
N ASN A 382 12.44 10.86 -21.81
CA ASN A 382 11.49 11.80 -21.25
C ASN A 382 10.52 12.38 -22.30
N LYS A 383 9.48 11.65 -22.62
CA LYS A 383 8.42 12.09 -23.52
C LYS A 383 7.23 12.75 -22.81
N MET A 384 7.22 12.78 -21.48
CA MET A 384 6.05 13.15 -20.67
C MET A 384 6.01 14.64 -20.27
N GLY A 385 6.54 15.51 -21.07
CA GLY A 385 6.10 16.91 -21.06
C GLY A 385 6.84 17.89 -20.17
N ASN A 386 7.91 17.50 -19.48
CA ASN A 386 8.79 18.44 -18.77
C ASN A 386 10.12 18.68 -19.54
N GLU A 387 10.08 18.54 -20.83
CA GLU A 387 11.24 18.81 -21.69
C GLU A 387 11.85 20.18 -21.38
N GLY A 388 13.10 20.18 -20.95
CA GLY A 388 13.85 21.39 -20.60
C GLY A 388 13.62 21.94 -19.18
N ARG A 389 12.71 21.40 -18.38
CA ARG A 389 12.44 21.84 -16.99
C ARG A 389 13.28 21.10 -15.96
N THR A 390 13.61 19.82 -16.21
CA THR A 390 14.41 18.98 -15.33
C THR A 390 15.60 18.40 -16.06
N SER A 391 16.63 17.99 -15.33
CA SER A 391 17.79 17.25 -15.85
C SER A 391 17.56 15.73 -15.85
N TRP A 392 16.33 15.26 -15.63
CA TRP A 392 15.98 13.86 -15.57
C TRP A 392 15.25 13.39 -16.82
N ASP A 393 15.58 12.19 -17.27
CA ASP A 393 14.78 11.41 -18.21
C ASP A 393 13.85 10.45 -17.45
N SER A 394 13.04 9.68 -18.18
CA SER A 394 12.13 8.68 -17.57
C SER A 394 12.88 7.66 -16.72
N PHE A 395 14.07 7.24 -17.16
CA PHE A 395 14.87 6.28 -16.42
C PHE A 395 15.46 6.86 -15.13
N SER A 396 15.80 8.16 -15.11
CA SER A 396 16.21 8.85 -13.88
C SER A 396 15.14 8.77 -12.79
N TYR A 397 13.86 8.92 -13.15
CA TYR A 397 12.75 8.72 -12.21
C TYR A 397 12.69 7.28 -11.70
N THR A 398 12.84 6.29 -12.61
CA THR A 398 12.84 4.87 -12.25
C THR A 398 13.96 4.51 -11.27
N LEU A 399 15.16 5.03 -11.46
CA LEU A 399 16.30 4.88 -10.55
C LEU A 399 15.99 5.42 -9.15
N GLN A 400 15.42 6.62 -9.08
CA GLN A 400 15.08 7.26 -7.81
C GLN A 400 13.89 6.57 -7.12
N MET A 401 12.91 6.09 -7.89
CA MET A 401 11.81 5.27 -7.37
C MET A 401 12.31 3.99 -6.72
N ALA A 402 13.24 3.28 -7.36
CA ALA A 402 13.84 2.07 -6.81
C ALA A 402 14.56 2.34 -5.48
N HIS A 403 15.35 3.43 -5.41
CA HIS A 403 15.98 3.87 -4.16
C HIS A 403 14.93 4.15 -3.06
N ASN A 404 13.91 4.93 -3.36
CA ASN A 404 12.87 5.30 -2.40
C ASN A 404 12.08 4.08 -1.89
N VAL A 405 11.80 3.12 -2.74
CA VAL A 405 11.13 1.87 -2.34
C VAL A 405 11.98 1.07 -1.37
N TRP A 406 13.28 0.88 -1.69
CA TRP A 406 14.21 0.21 -0.78
C TRP A 406 14.25 0.89 0.58
N MET A 407 14.37 2.23 0.58
CA MET A 407 14.40 3.06 1.79
C MET A 407 13.12 2.91 2.63
N HIS A 408 11.96 2.94 1.98
CA HIS A 408 10.68 2.85 2.68
C HIS A 408 10.47 1.48 3.33
N ILE A 409 10.74 0.39 2.62
CA ILE A 409 10.66 -0.98 3.17
C ILE A 409 11.62 -1.13 4.35
N SER A 410 12.88 -0.71 4.16
CA SER A 410 13.90 -0.77 5.21
C SER A 410 13.52 0.06 6.44
N ALA A 411 12.92 1.24 6.23
CA ALA A 411 12.45 2.11 7.30
C ALA A 411 11.32 1.47 8.13
N VAL A 412 10.35 0.82 7.48
CA VAL A 412 9.27 0.10 8.14
C VAL A 412 9.81 -1.05 9.00
N GLN A 413 10.74 -1.83 8.44
CA GLN A 413 11.36 -2.95 9.16
C GLN A 413 12.22 -2.45 10.34
N GLU A 414 12.97 -1.37 10.15
CA GLU A 414 13.76 -0.76 11.21
C GLU A 414 12.89 -0.16 12.32
N ALA A 415 11.76 0.47 11.98
CA ALA A 415 10.81 0.97 12.96
C ALA A 415 10.31 -0.16 13.88
N ASN A 416 9.95 -1.30 13.31
CA ASN A 416 9.53 -2.48 14.06
C ASN A 416 10.69 -3.04 14.91
N ARG A 417 11.90 -3.10 14.38
CA ARG A 417 13.09 -3.55 15.13
C ARG A 417 13.38 -2.65 16.34
N GLN A 418 13.30 -1.34 16.16
CA GLN A 418 13.51 -0.37 17.26
C GLN A 418 12.38 -0.45 18.29
N TYR A 419 11.15 -0.65 17.85
CA TYR A 419 10.01 -0.85 18.75
C TYR A 419 10.18 -2.13 19.60
N ASP A 420 10.65 -3.22 18.99
CA ASP A 420 10.99 -4.47 19.71
C ASP A 420 12.18 -4.28 20.67
N ALA A 421 13.08 -3.37 20.38
CA ALA A 421 14.19 -2.98 21.26
C ALA A 421 13.78 -2.05 22.42
N GLY A 422 12.50 -1.68 22.50
CA GLY A 422 11.92 -0.89 23.59
C GLY A 422 11.76 0.61 23.32
N LEU A 423 12.05 1.09 22.11
CA LEU A 423 11.70 2.46 21.73
C LEU A 423 10.21 2.53 21.39
N ASN A 424 9.51 3.54 21.91
CA ASN A 424 8.09 3.72 21.68
C ASN A 424 7.79 5.05 20.99
N PRO A 425 7.01 5.09 19.91
CA PRO A 425 6.52 6.36 19.39
C PRO A 425 5.56 7.00 20.41
N LYS A 426 5.58 8.33 20.48
CA LYS A 426 4.80 9.10 21.45
C LYS A 426 3.32 8.70 21.48
N MET A 427 2.72 8.44 20.31
CA MET A 427 1.30 8.15 20.22
C MET A 427 0.90 6.75 20.74
N LEU A 428 1.86 5.86 21.00
CA LEU A 428 1.60 4.49 21.47
C LEU A 428 1.88 4.29 22.98
N VAL A 429 2.09 5.39 23.70
CA VAL A 429 2.29 5.36 25.16
C VAL A 429 1.34 6.35 25.82
N GLU A 430 0.47 5.86 26.70
CA GLU A 430 -0.39 6.72 27.50
C GLU A 430 0.27 7.02 28.86
N GLU A 431 0.80 8.24 28.98
CA GLU A 431 1.54 8.67 30.19
C GLU A 431 0.61 8.87 31.41
N LYS A 432 -0.69 9.10 31.17
CA LYS A 432 -1.67 9.35 32.25
C LYS A 432 -2.13 8.09 32.97
N PHE A 433 -1.94 6.93 32.35
CA PHE A 433 -2.32 5.62 32.90
C PHE A 433 -1.06 4.81 33.24
N ASP A 434 -0.21 5.32 34.13
CA ASP A 434 1.00 4.63 34.61
C ASP A 434 1.91 4.06 33.49
N ARG A 435 1.95 4.75 32.36
CA ARG A 435 2.77 4.40 31.18
C ARG A 435 2.35 3.10 30.50
N ILE A 436 1.06 2.79 30.51
CA ILE A 436 0.55 1.63 29.78
C ILE A 436 0.84 1.79 28.27
N ALA A 437 1.45 0.78 27.68
CA ALA A 437 1.75 0.77 26.25
C ALA A 437 0.55 0.24 25.45
N PHE A 438 0.41 0.72 24.21
CA PHE A 438 -0.59 0.23 23.26
C PHE A 438 -0.63 -1.30 23.17
N ARG A 439 0.53 -1.93 23.11
CA ARG A 439 0.71 -3.39 23.09
C ARG A 439 -0.03 -4.10 24.22
N ASP A 440 0.05 -3.56 25.43
CA ASP A 440 -0.56 -4.19 26.60
C ASP A 440 -2.07 -4.14 26.52
N ILE A 441 -2.63 -3.01 26.10
CA ILE A 441 -4.09 -2.83 25.96
C ILE A 441 -4.63 -3.73 24.85
N VAL A 442 -3.98 -3.78 23.70
CA VAL A 442 -4.40 -4.63 22.57
C VAL A 442 -4.35 -6.11 22.97
N ASN A 443 -3.30 -6.54 23.68
CA ASN A 443 -3.27 -7.89 24.25
C ASN A 443 -4.42 -8.16 25.22
N ALA A 444 -4.76 -7.20 26.07
CA ALA A 444 -5.90 -7.33 27.00
C ALA A 444 -7.25 -7.47 26.24
N VAL A 445 -7.45 -6.68 25.17
CA VAL A 445 -8.66 -6.78 24.32
C VAL A 445 -8.79 -8.19 23.71
N PHE A 446 -7.71 -8.73 23.14
CA PHE A 446 -7.79 -10.04 22.48
C PHE A 446 -7.67 -11.24 23.43
N ALA A 447 -7.26 -11.05 24.69
CA ALA A 447 -7.27 -12.10 25.71
C ALA A 447 -8.66 -12.41 26.28
N THR A 448 -9.65 -11.55 26.04
CA THR A 448 -11.03 -11.71 26.53
C THR A 448 -11.74 -12.91 25.92
N SER A 449 -12.73 -13.45 26.63
CA SER A 449 -13.54 -14.60 26.20
C SER A 449 -14.89 -14.20 25.59
N SER A 450 -15.31 -12.94 25.74
CA SER A 450 -16.59 -12.45 25.22
C SER A 450 -16.43 -11.10 24.51
N ARG A 451 -17.39 -10.78 23.63
CA ARG A 451 -17.48 -9.49 22.94
C ARG A 451 -17.64 -8.33 23.92
N ASP A 452 -18.46 -8.51 24.93
CA ASP A 452 -18.77 -7.46 25.91
C ASP A 452 -17.55 -7.13 26.76
N GLU A 453 -16.80 -8.15 27.22
CA GLU A 453 -15.52 -7.95 27.90
C GLU A 453 -14.50 -7.19 27.02
N ALA A 454 -14.36 -7.60 25.76
CA ALA A 454 -13.45 -6.94 24.83
C ALA A 454 -13.82 -5.47 24.60
N ASN A 455 -15.11 -5.20 24.40
CA ASN A 455 -15.61 -3.84 24.22
C ASN A 455 -15.44 -3.01 25.50
N ALA A 456 -15.63 -3.59 26.69
CA ALA A 456 -15.41 -2.90 27.97
C ALA A 456 -13.94 -2.42 28.09
N VAL A 457 -12.97 -3.28 27.75
CA VAL A 457 -11.56 -2.88 27.71
C VAL A 457 -11.31 -1.76 26.70
N ILE A 458 -11.91 -1.84 25.50
CA ILE A 458 -11.75 -0.77 24.49
C ILE A 458 -12.32 0.56 25.02
N GLU A 459 -13.48 0.56 25.63
CA GLU A 459 -14.14 1.80 26.14
C GLU A 459 -13.39 2.41 27.33
N GLU A 460 -12.77 1.59 28.19
CA GLU A 460 -11.92 2.07 29.28
C GLU A 460 -10.80 3.00 28.79
N PHE A 461 -10.22 2.69 27.63
CA PHE A 461 -9.13 3.46 27.03
C PHE A 461 -9.56 4.43 25.93
N GLN A 462 -10.83 4.84 25.86
CA GLN A 462 -11.35 5.70 24.80
C GLN A 462 -10.52 6.99 24.61
N ARG A 463 -10.07 7.62 25.70
CA ARG A 463 -9.23 8.83 25.61
C ARG A 463 -7.87 8.58 24.98
N PHE A 464 -7.33 7.40 25.18
CA PHE A 464 -6.07 7.00 24.56
C PHE A 464 -6.24 6.85 23.04
N TRP A 465 -7.31 6.16 22.61
CA TRP A 465 -7.59 6.03 21.19
C TRP A 465 -7.75 7.37 20.49
N MET A 466 -8.37 8.34 21.15
CA MET A 466 -8.53 9.70 20.62
C MET A 466 -7.21 10.47 20.48
N SER A 467 -6.17 10.11 21.22
CA SER A 467 -4.83 10.70 21.11
C SER A 467 -4.00 10.13 19.97
N ILE A 468 -4.37 8.94 19.47
CA ILE A 468 -3.69 8.28 18.36
C ILE A 468 -4.09 8.96 17.05
N ILE A 469 -3.12 9.60 16.41
CA ILE A 469 -3.33 10.30 15.14
C ILE A 469 -3.49 9.27 14.03
N GLY A 470 -4.60 9.34 13.30
CA GLY A 470 -4.87 8.47 12.17
C GLY A 470 -3.86 8.58 11.04
N THR A 471 -3.90 7.63 10.12
CA THR A 471 -2.98 7.55 8.98
C THR A 471 -3.05 8.75 8.06
N ARG A 472 -4.19 9.46 8.04
CA ARG A 472 -4.50 10.57 7.13
C ARG A 472 -4.91 11.88 7.82
N GLY A 473 -4.55 12.08 9.07
CA GLY A 473 -4.90 13.27 9.82
C GLY A 473 -5.28 12.97 11.26
N ALA A 474 -5.80 13.96 11.98
CA ALA A 474 -6.31 13.78 13.33
C ALA A 474 -7.65 13.06 13.27
N THR A 475 -7.82 12.04 14.09
CA THR A 475 -9.09 11.34 14.27
C THR A 475 -10.21 12.34 14.56
N GLY A 476 -11.28 12.31 13.80
CA GLY A 476 -12.50 13.10 14.02
C GLY A 476 -12.43 14.58 13.61
N LYS A 477 -11.32 15.13 13.12
CA LYS A 477 -11.21 16.57 12.81
C LYS A 477 -10.90 16.95 11.36
N LYS A 478 -10.49 16.02 10.54
CA LYS A 478 -10.45 16.21 9.09
C LYS A 478 -10.78 14.87 8.48
N THR A 479 -11.98 14.70 7.99
CA THR A 479 -12.15 14.01 6.73
C THR A 479 -11.14 14.66 5.81
N VAL A 480 -9.95 14.10 5.76
CA VAL A 480 -9.04 14.44 4.69
C VAL A 480 -9.87 14.23 3.46
N ASN A 481 -9.96 15.24 2.64
CA ASN A 481 -10.42 15.04 1.29
C ASN A 481 -9.52 13.95 0.73
N ALA A 482 -9.98 12.70 0.83
CA ALA A 482 -9.30 11.56 0.22
C ALA A 482 -9.09 11.86 -1.27
N SER A 483 -10.00 12.67 -1.85
CA SER A 483 -9.87 13.21 -3.18
C SER A 483 -8.61 14.05 -3.39
N THR A 484 -8.20 14.91 -2.47
CA THR A 484 -7.06 15.82 -2.69
C THR A 484 -5.70 15.16 -2.46
N GLN A 485 -5.60 14.22 -1.53
CA GLN A 485 -4.33 13.49 -1.31
C GLN A 485 -4.07 12.40 -2.35
N PHE A 486 -5.12 11.89 -2.99
CA PHE A 486 -5.00 10.85 -4.02
C PHE A 486 -5.13 11.40 -5.45
N SER A 487 -5.60 12.64 -5.66
CA SER A 487 -5.62 13.22 -7.00
C SER A 487 -4.21 13.37 -7.57
N ASN A 488 -3.28 13.81 -6.74
CA ASN A 488 -1.88 13.92 -7.17
C ASN A 488 -1.16 12.57 -7.32
N LEU A 489 -1.72 11.50 -6.72
CA LEU A 489 -1.17 10.14 -6.80
C LEU A 489 -1.42 9.48 -8.16
N PHE A 490 -2.43 9.95 -8.89
CA PHE A 490 -2.96 9.24 -10.04
C PHE A 490 -3.14 10.13 -11.28
N GLU A 491 -2.87 11.43 -11.17
CA GLU A 491 -2.95 12.37 -12.30
C GLU A 491 -1.67 12.43 -13.14
N GLU A 492 -0.56 11.84 -12.69
CA GLU A 492 0.73 11.85 -13.40
C GLU A 492 1.17 10.45 -13.88
N ALA A 493 0.24 9.55 -14.16
CA ALA A 493 0.53 8.27 -14.81
C ALA A 493 -0.11 8.17 -16.19
#